data_eefc92f7e5e327133ba307f9782e0e0f
#
_entry.id   eefc92f7e5e327133ba307f9782e0e0f
#
_cell.length_a   1.000
_cell.length_b   1.000
_cell.length_c   1.000
_cell.angle_alpha   90.00
_cell.angle_beta   90.00
_cell.angle_gamma   90.00
#
_symmetry.space_group_name_H-M   'P 1'
#
loop_
_entity.id
_entity.type
_entity.pdbx_description
1 polymer ?
#
loop_
_entity_poly.entity_id
_entity_poly.type
_entity_poly.pdbx_seq_one_letter_code
_entity_poly.pdbx_strand_id
1 'polypeptide(L)'
;VSRALHWVEERLEEPVTLADIAAVAGLSPHHFHRIFRAVVGESPKAHLRKLRLERAVYRLKVSSDTVLDIALESGFATPETFTRAFVRRFELSPSEYRGMVRAYREYVDVAQQSKTLEGFAAETPLTLRFDLDASPVWMERTPEWHLLVLRHRGYGGLGIGHPSLEPWKQLREFATASGIPHESDRLVGITRDDPYVVDEDQIRFDAALLIPGPVDPPRPFTYRTMPAQLCVVHRHTGGSEQIAKTFAAIGVRWMPSAGWRLRCESPFEVHHVDQAVTGAARISDTHAYVPLEHRQHTHPEGAP
;
A
#
# COMPACT_ATOMS: atom_id res chain seq x y z
N VAL A 1 0.82 -7.15 -20.95
CA VAL A 1 1.74 -6.94 -19.80
C VAL A 1 0.96 -6.34 -18.64
N SER A 2 0.26 -5.20 -18.79
CA SER A 2 -0.45 -4.51 -17.69
C SER A 2 -1.44 -5.42 -16.95
N ARG A 3 -2.25 -6.23 -17.67
CA ARG A 3 -3.17 -7.21 -17.05
C ARG A 3 -2.41 -8.26 -16.24
N ALA A 4 -1.26 -8.71 -16.72
CA ALA A 4 -0.43 -9.67 -16.01
C ALA A 4 0.24 -9.06 -14.77
N LEU A 5 0.69 -7.80 -14.84
CA LEU A 5 1.22 -7.07 -13.69
C LEU A 5 0.17 -6.98 -12.59
N HIS A 6 -1.02 -6.56 -12.96
CA HIS A 6 -2.13 -6.44 -12.02
C HIS A 6 -2.49 -7.78 -11.35
N TRP A 7 -2.60 -8.83 -12.14
CA TRP A 7 -2.88 -10.17 -11.66
C TRP A 7 -1.81 -10.68 -10.67
N VAL A 8 -0.52 -10.38 -10.91
CA VAL A 8 0.59 -10.70 -10.01
C VAL A 8 0.47 -9.95 -8.68
N GLU A 9 0.14 -8.67 -8.73
CA GLU A 9 0.01 -7.83 -7.52
C GLU A 9 -1.09 -8.31 -6.58
N GLU A 10 -2.15 -8.92 -7.11
CA GLU A 10 -3.22 -9.52 -6.31
C GLU A 10 -2.86 -10.87 -5.68
N ARG A 11 -1.76 -11.50 -6.16
CA ARG A 11 -1.37 -12.88 -5.79
C ARG A 11 0.08 -12.99 -5.32
N LEU A 12 0.56 -11.98 -4.62
CA LEU A 12 1.96 -11.95 -4.15
C LEU A 12 2.29 -13.08 -3.17
N GLU A 13 1.31 -13.60 -2.46
CA GLU A 13 1.43 -14.67 -1.46
C GLU A 13 1.35 -16.06 -2.07
N GLU A 14 0.73 -16.16 -3.24
CA GLU A 14 0.54 -17.44 -3.92
C GLU A 14 1.83 -17.90 -4.62
N PRO A 15 2.00 -19.20 -4.84
CA PRO A 15 3.12 -19.76 -5.61
C PRO A 15 2.94 -19.47 -7.11
N VAL A 16 3.11 -18.20 -7.49
CA VAL A 16 2.97 -17.72 -8.87
C VAL A 16 4.17 -18.12 -9.72
N THR A 17 3.92 -18.79 -10.85
CA THR A 17 4.94 -19.16 -11.84
C THR A 17 4.96 -18.21 -13.04
N LEU A 18 6.04 -18.25 -13.82
CA LEU A 18 6.11 -17.51 -15.08
C LEU A 18 5.04 -17.98 -16.09
N ALA A 19 4.69 -19.26 -16.06
CA ALA A 19 3.66 -19.81 -16.94
C ALA A 19 2.27 -19.23 -16.60
N ASP A 20 1.94 -19.11 -15.31
CA ASP A 20 0.68 -18.53 -14.86
C ASP A 20 0.57 -17.05 -15.30
N ILE A 21 1.64 -16.29 -15.10
CA ILE A 21 1.67 -14.88 -15.51
C ILE A 21 1.53 -14.71 -17.02
N ALA A 22 2.21 -15.57 -17.79
CA ALA A 22 2.15 -15.55 -19.26
C ALA A 22 0.77 -15.92 -19.77
N ALA A 23 0.11 -16.91 -19.16
CA ALA A 23 -1.25 -17.33 -19.50
C ALA A 23 -2.26 -16.17 -19.36
N VAL A 24 -2.17 -15.39 -18.29
CA VAL A 24 -3.00 -14.19 -18.10
C VAL A 24 -2.83 -13.16 -19.22
N ALA A 25 -1.61 -13.07 -19.77
CA ALA A 25 -1.32 -12.19 -20.91
C ALA A 25 -1.73 -12.80 -22.27
N GLY A 26 -2.13 -14.08 -22.33
CA GLY A 26 -2.40 -14.81 -23.57
C GLY A 26 -1.13 -15.08 -24.39
N LEU A 27 0.02 -15.26 -23.72
CA LEU A 27 1.34 -15.42 -24.37
C LEU A 27 2.04 -16.69 -23.88
N SER A 28 2.95 -17.23 -24.69
CA SER A 28 3.87 -18.24 -24.20
C SER A 28 4.84 -17.66 -23.16
N PRO A 29 5.35 -18.45 -22.20
CA PRO A 29 6.27 -17.96 -21.16
C PRO A 29 7.50 -17.26 -21.72
N HIS A 30 8.09 -17.78 -22.80
CA HIS A 30 9.26 -17.19 -23.44
C HIS A 30 8.94 -15.83 -24.10
N HIS A 31 7.83 -15.76 -24.82
CA HIS A 31 7.38 -14.51 -25.46
C HIS A 31 7.02 -13.45 -24.41
N PHE A 32 6.28 -13.86 -23.38
CA PHE A 32 5.95 -12.99 -22.25
C PHE A 32 7.20 -12.44 -21.57
N HIS A 33 8.18 -13.30 -21.25
CA HIS A 33 9.42 -12.89 -20.59
C HIS A 33 10.16 -11.80 -21.38
N ARG A 34 10.25 -11.98 -22.74
CA ARG A 34 10.92 -11.02 -23.61
C ARG A 34 10.19 -9.67 -23.65
N ILE A 35 8.87 -9.68 -23.83
CA ILE A 35 8.05 -8.46 -23.88
C ILE A 35 8.06 -7.78 -22.51
N PHE A 36 7.90 -8.55 -21.45
CA PHE A 36 7.90 -8.02 -20.09
C PHE A 36 9.21 -7.27 -19.79
N ARG A 37 10.36 -7.90 -20.09
CA ARG A 37 11.67 -7.28 -19.89
C ARG A 37 11.87 -6.01 -20.74
N ALA A 38 11.35 -5.98 -21.95
CA ALA A 38 11.42 -4.80 -22.82
C ALA A 38 10.56 -3.64 -22.31
N VAL A 39 9.42 -3.94 -21.67
CA VAL A 39 8.45 -2.93 -21.21
C VAL A 39 8.75 -2.48 -19.77
N VAL A 40 9.15 -3.41 -18.89
CA VAL A 40 9.31 -3.17 -17.45
C VAL A 40 10.79 -2.94 -17.06
N GLY A 41 11.73 -3.34 -17.91
CA GLY A 41 13.16 -3.20 -17.66
C GLY A 41 13.81 -4.36 -16.89
N GLU A 42 13.01 -5.23 -16.27
CA GLU A 42 13.48 -6.37 -15.47
C GLU A 42 12.74 -7.68 -15.82
N SER A 43 13.24 -8.81 -15.33
CA SER A 43 12.54 -10.08 -15.55
C SER A 43 11.27 -10.23 -14.69
N PRO A 44 10.24 -10.97 -15.14
CA PRO A 44 9.03 -11.21 -14.32
C PRO A 44 9.33 -11.75 -12.92
N LYS A 45 10.31 -12.65 -12.80
CA LYS A 45 10.73 -13.22 -11.51
C LYS A 45 11.42 -12.19 -10.61
N ALA A 46 12.22 -11.30 -11.17
CA ALA A 46 12.85 -10.21 -10.42
C ALA A 46 11.79 -9.24 -9.93
N HIS A 47 10.87 -8.86 -10.78
CA HIS A 47 9.73 -7.99 -10.47
C HIS A 47 8.87 -8.55 -9.34
N LEU A 48 8.41 -9.80 -9.46
CA LEU A 48 7.63 -10.47 -8.41
C LEU A 48 8.38 -10.47 -7.06
N ARG A 49 9.69 -10.78 -7.08
CA ARG A 49 10.53 -10.76 -5.87
C ARG A 49 10.61 -9.37 -5.26
N LYS A 50 10.75 -8.33 -6.09
CA LYS A 50 10.76 -6.93 -5.65
C LYS A 50 9.48 -6.58 -4.92
N LEU A 51 8.32 -6.87 -5.52
CA LEU A 51 7.00 -6.61 -4.92
C LEU A 51 6.81 -7.33 -3.58
N ARG A 52 7.25 -8.59 -3.50
CA ARG A 52 7.20 -9.37 -2.25
C ARG A 52 8.06 -8.78 -1.14
N LEU A 53 9.24 -8.28 -1.48
CA LEU A 53 10.12 -7.62 -0.51
C LEU A 53 9.57 -6.29 -0.03
N GLU A 54 9.03 -5.48 -0.92
CA GLU A 54 8.39 -4.19 -0.59
C GLU A 54 7.23 -4.40 0.39
N ARG A 55 6.41 -5.41 0.14
CA ARG A 55 5.34 -5.80 1.07
C ARG A 55 5.87 -6.28 2.43
N ALA A 56 6.93 -7.08 2.42
CA ALA A 56 7.55 -7.56 3.65
C ALA A 56 8.12 -6.43 4.51
N VAL A 57 8.74 -5.41 3.89
CA VAL A 57 9.21 -4.20 4.59
C VAL A 57 8.06 -3.50 5.31
N TYR A 58 6.95 -3.29 4.62
CA TYR A 58 5.77 -2.69 5.25
C TYR A 58 5.31 -3.49 6.47
N ARG A 59 5.19 -4.82 6.35
CA ARG A 59 4.81 -5.69 7.48
C ARG A 59 5.82 -5.68 8.62
N LEU A 60 7.11 -5.67 8.32
CA LEU A 60 8.16 -5.53 9.34
C LEU A 60 8.02 -4.23 10.13
N LYS A 61 7.56 -3.15 9.49
CA LYS A 61 7.30 -1.86 10.13
C LYS A 61 6.08 -1.88 11.05
N VAL A 62 4.98 -2.49 10.62
CA VAL A 62 3.67 -2.23 11.23
C VAL A 62 3.07 -3.43 11.96
N SER A 63 3.63 -4.63 11.83
CA SER A 63 3.11 -5.83 12.51
C SER A 63 4.05 -6.37 13.58
N SER A 64 3.48 -7.14 14.51
CA SER A 64 4.23 -7.93 15.48
C SER A 64 4.49 -9.37 15.01
N ASP A 65 4.13 -9.71 13.76
CA ASP A 65 4.32 -11.05 13.20
C ASP A 65 5.79 -11.44 13.22
N THR A 66 6.08 -12.73 13.32
CA THR A 66 7.48 -13.18 13.29
C THR A 66 8.09 -12.94 11.91
N VAL A 67 9.42 -12.84 11.83
CA VAL A 67 10.12 -12.75 10.54
C VAL A 67 9.82 -13.98 9.68
N LEU A 68 9.62 -15.14 10.30
CA LEU A 68 9.21 -16.38 9.62
C LEU A 68 7.84 -16.23 8.98
N ASP A 69 6.84 -15.76 9.73
CA ASP A 69 5.48 -15.58 9.21
C ASP A 69 5.49 -14.58 8.04
N ILE A 70 6.20 -13.46 8.20
CA ILE A 70 6.31 -12.45 7.14
C ILE A 70 6.99 -13.03 5.89
N ALA A 71 8.03 -13.86 6.03
CA ALA A 71 8.69 -14.49 4.91
C ALA A 71 7.72 -15.38 4.11
N LEU A 72 7.00 -16.26 4.80
CA LEU A 72 6.06 -17.21 4.20
C LEU A 72 4.88 -16.48 3.54
N GLU A 73 4.27 -15.56 4.27
CA GLU A 73 3.12 -14.79 3.79
C GLU A 73 3.48 -13.73 2.72
N SER A 74 4.77 -13.41 2.56
CA SER A 74 5.28 -12.66 1.42
C SER A 74 5.62 -13.56 0.23
N GLY A 75 5.24 -14.83 0.26
CA GLY A 75 5.40 -15.79 -0.84
C GLY A 75 6.83 -16.30 -1.07
N PHE A 76 7.69 -16.26 -0.04
CA PHE A 76 9.00 -16.91 -0.10
C PHE A 76 8.90 -18.36 0.36
N ALA A 77 9.58 -19.26 -0.34
CA ALA A 77 9.55 -20.69 -0.02
C ALA A 77 10.20 -21.01 1.32
N THR A 78 11.23 -20.24 1.71
CA THR A 78 11.93 -20.43 2.98
C THR A 78 12.42 -19.09 3.56
N PRO A 79 12.59 -19.00 4.91
CA PRO A 79 13.13 -17.81 5.56
C PRO A 79 14.54 -17.43 5.07
N GLU A 80 15.36 -18.42 4.69
CA GLU A 80 16.72 -18.17 4.21
C GLU A 80 16.70 -17.50 2.83
N THR A 81 15.77 -17.92 1.94
CA THR A 81 15.61 -17.30 0.62
C THR A 81 15.09 -15.87 0.75
N PHE A 82 14.19 -15.64 1.70
CA PHE A 82 13.72 -14.30 2.05
C PHE A 82 14.86 -13.44 2.58
N THR A 83 15.57 -13.89 3.62
CA THR A 83 16.65 -13.14 4.25
C THR A 83 17.74 -12.76 3.26
N ARG A 84 18.18 -13.69 2.41
CA ARG A 84 19.17 -13.40 1.35
C ARG A 84 18.67 -12.37 0.34
N ALA A 85 17.41 -12.44 -0.04
CA ALA A 85 16.82 -11.48 -0.97
C ALA A 85 16.66 -10.10 -0.31
N PHE A 86 16.28 -10.06 0.95
CA PHE A 86 16.12 -8.85 1.75
C PHE A 86 17.46 -8.13 1.95
N VAL A 87 18.49 -8.85 2.43
CA VAL A 87 19.84 -8.28 2.61
C VAL A 87 20.40 -7.73 1.30
N ARG A 88 20.21 -8.46 0.18
CA ARG A 88 20.67 -7.98 -1.13
C ARG A 88 20.01 -6.66 -1.55
N ARG A 89 18.77 -6.42 -1.13
CA ARG A 89 17.99 -5.24 -1.54
C ARG A 89 18.16 -4.06 -0.59
N PHE A 90 18.27 -4.32 0.71
CA PHE A 90 18.21 -3.30 1.76
C PHE A 90 19.49 -3.20 2.60
N GLU A 91 20.48 -4.06 2.34
CA GLU A 91 21.79 -4.12 3.04
C GLU A 91 21.69 -4.41 4.54
N LEU A 92 20.48 -4.77 5.03
CA LEU A 92 20.16 -5.15 6.40
C LEU A 92 19.38 -6.45 6.39
N SER A 93 19.53 -7.27 7.44
CA SER A 93 18.64 -8.41 7.64
C SER A 93 17.24 -7.97 8.07
N PRO A 94 16.20 -8.79 7.84
CA PRO A 94 14.85 -8.50 8.32
C PRO A 94 14.77 -8.26 9.83
N SER A 95 15.58 -9.00 10.61
CA SER A 95 15.63 -8.87 12.07
C SER A 95 16.29 -7.56 12.51
N GLU A 96 17.39 -7.17 11.87
CA GLU A 96 18.04 -5.86 12.11
C GLU A 96 17.09 -4.72 11.75
N TYR A 97 16.44 -4.79 10.59
CA TYR A 97 15.45 -3.80 10.17
C TYR A 97 14.33 -3.67 11.21
N ARG A 98 13.77 -4.78 11.69
CA ARG A 98 12.76 -4.77 12.76
C ARG A 98 13.29 -4.21 14.07
N GLY A 99 14.53 -4.53 14.44
CA GLY A 99 15.18 -3.98 15.63
C GLY A 99 15.27 -2.46 15.58
N MET A 100 15.65 -1.91 14.44
CA MET A 100 15.69 -0.46 14.21
C MET A 100 14.30 0.17 14.29
N VAL A 101 13.27 -0.46 13.72
CA VAL A 101 11.88 0.01 13.82
C VAL A 101 11.41 0.02 15.28
N ARG A 102 11.75 -1.02 16.06
CA ARG A 102 11.40 -1.10 17.49
C ARG A 102 12.10 -0.02 18.29
N ALA A 103 13.41 0.14 18.13
CA ALA A 103 14.18 1.17 18.81
C ALA A 103 13.66 2.57 18.51
N TYR A 104 13.26 2.82 17.26
CA TYR A 104 12.63 4.10 16.89
C TYR A 104 11.28 4.31 17.57
N ARG A 105 10.44 3.29 17.70
CA ARG A 105 9.16 3.37 18.41
C ARG A 105 9.36 3.71 19.89
N GLU A 106 10.24 2.97 20.57
CA GLU A 106 10.57 3.19 21.97
C GLU A 106 11.08 4.63 22.19
N TYR A 107 11.91 5.12 21.28
CA TYR A 107 12.37 6.50 21.31
C TYR A 107 11.23 7.52 21.15
N VAL A 108 10.33 7.31 20.18
CA VAL A 108 9.18 8.20 19.96
C VAL A 108 8.28 8.25 21.19
N ASP A 109 8.02 7.10 21.81
CA ASP A 109 7.20 7.02 23.03
C ASP A 109 7.85 7.79 24.19
N VAL A 110 9.15 7.65 24.39
CA VAL A 110 9.92 8.40 25.41
C VAL A 110 9.96 9.89 25.08
N ALA A 111 10.22 10.26 23.83
CA ALA A 111 10.31 11.64 23.40
C ALA A 111 8.96 12.38 23.50
N GLN A 112 7.85 11.71 23.25
CA GLN A 112 6.50 12.28 23.45
C GLN A 112 6.17 12.49 24.93
N GLN A 113 6.69 11.66 25.83
CA GLN A 113 6.56 11.84 27.26
C GLN A 113 7.45 12.97 27.79
N SER A 114 8.61 13.20 27.20
CA SER A 114 9.61 14.16 27.66
C SER A 114 9.59 15.53 26.96
N LYS A 115 8.80 15.72 25.91
CA LYS A 115 8.75 16.95 25.07
C LYS A 115 10.10 17.38 24.45
N THR A 116 11.09 16.53 24.39
CA THR A 116 12.42 16.82 23.86
C THR A 116 12.72 15.96 22.63
N LEU A 117 12.59 16.54 21.42
CA LEU A 117 12.81 15.87 20.14
C LEU A 117 14.15 16.22 19.47
N GLU A 118 15.05 16.96 20.13
CA GLU A 118 16.20 17.61 19.49
C GLU A 118 17.45 16.75 19.45
N GLY A 119 17.62 15.63 19.19
CA GLY A 119 18.93 14.94 19.12
C GLY A 119 19.03 13.69 18.25
N PHE A 120 17.94 13.03 18.03
CA PHE A 120 17.95 11.69 17.42
C PHE A 120 17.78 11.67 15.89
N ALA A 121 17.43 12.79 15.30
CA ALA A 121 17.04 12.86 13.89
C ALA A 121 18.20 12.62 12.89
N ALA A 122 19.45 12.79 13.32
CA ALA A 122 20.59 12.75 12.40
C ALA A 122 21.08 11.33 12.02
N GLU A 123 20.90 10.36 12.92
CA GLU A 123 21.43 9.00 12.74
C GLU A 123 20.38 7.96 12.31
N THR A 124 19.09 8.31 12.35
CA THR A 124 18.02 7.40 11.97
C THR A 124 17.84 7.36 10.46
N PRO A 125 17.84 6.17 9.82
CA PRO A 125 17.54 6.07 8.40
C PRO A 125 16.25 6.76 8.02
N LEU A 126 16.21 7.46 6.88
CA LEU A 126 15.02 8.17 6.37
C LEU A 126 13.76 7.28 6.36
N THR A 127 13.94 5.99 6.09
CA THR A 127 12.87 4.97 6.12
C THR A 127 12.22 4.78 7.49
N LEU A 128 12.80 5.29 8.56
CA LEU A 128 12.31 5.14 9.94
C LEU A 128 11.93 6.48 10.60
N ARG A 129 12.12 7.60 9.90
CA ARG A 129 11.76 8.93 10.43
C ARG A 129 10.27 9.17 10.25
N PHE A 130 9.51 9.12 11.33
CA PHE A 130 8.10 9.43 11.34
C PHE A 130 7.81 10.56 12.31
N ASP A 131 7.21 11.64 11.84
CA ASP A 131 6.41 12.51 12.68
C ASP A 131 5.03 11.86 12.80
N LEU A 132 4.60 11.51 13.99
CA LEU A 132 3.33 10.85 14.20
C LEU A 132 2.20 11.86 14.34
N ASP A 133 1.16 11.71 13.58
CA ASP A 133 -0.09 12.44 13.73
C ASP A 133 -0.81 11.97 15.00
N ALA A 134 -1.29 12.91 15.81
CA ALA A 134 -2.00 12.66 17.08
C ALA A 134 -3.52 12.59 16.92
N SER A 135 -4.05 12.70 15.70
CA SER A 135 -5.50 12.69 15.43
C SER A 135 -6.17 11.38 15.87
N PRO A 136 -7.50 11.40 16.11
CA PRO A 136 -8.23 10.22 16.53
C PRO A 136 -8.16 9.07 15.52
N VAL A 137 -8.11 7.86 16.04
CA VAL A 137 -8.19 6.60 15.29
C VAL A 137 -9.47 5.89 15.68
N TRP A 138 -10.20 5.34 14.68
CA TRP A 138 -11.41 4.54 14.94
C TRP A 138 -11.44 3.31 14.03
N MET A 139 -12.40 2.42 14.26
CA MET A 139 -12.61 1.26 13.43
C MET A 139 -13.88 1.45 12.60
N GLU A 140 -13.81 1.08 11.33
CA GLU A 140 -14.92 1.18 10.40
C GLU A 140 -14.98 -0.06 9.50
N ARG A 141 -16.17 -0.54 9.19
CA ARG A 141 -16.38 -1.60 8.21
C ARG A 141 -16.82 -0.96 6.89
N THR A 142 -15.96 -1.06 5.88
CA THR A 142 -16.33 -0.64 4.52
C THR A 142 -17.24 -1.68 3.88
N PRO A 143 -18.23 -1.30 3.07
CA PRO A 143 -18.92 -2.22 2.20
C PRO A 143 -18.02 -2.72 1.08
N GLU A 144 -18.52 -3.63 0.25
CA GLU A 144 -17.89 -3.91 -1.03
C GLU A 144 -17.98 -2.68 -1.93
N TRP A 145 -16.86 -2.29 -2.53
CA TRP A 145 -16.78 -1.18 -3.46
C TRP A 145 -16.45 -1.64 -4.86
N HIS A 146 -17.15 -1.08 -5.83
CA HIS A 146 -16.80 -1.17 -7.24
C HIS A 146 -16.02 0.09 -7.63
N LEU A 147 -14.86 -0.09 -8.23
CA LEU A 147 -13.91 0.98 -8.50
C LEU A 147 -13.60 1.06 -10.00
N LEU A 148 -13.73 2.25 -10.56
CA LEU A 148 -13.12 2.61 -11.84
C LEU A 148 -11.75 3.20 -11.53
N VAL A 149 -10.68 2.60 -12.05
CA VAL A 149 -9.30 2.84 -11.63
C VAL A 149 -8.43 3.31 -12.79
N LEU A 150 -7.59 4.30 -12.51
CA LEU A 150 -6.48 4.72 -13.37
C LEU A 150 -5.17 4.59 -12.59
N ARG A 151 -4.27 3.71 -13.06
CA ARG A 151 -2.95 3.57 -12.46
C ARG A 151 -2.01 4.66 -12.96
N HIS A 152 -1.35 5.29 -12.01
CA HIS A 152 -0.29 6.27 -12.23
C HIS A 152 1.05 5.78 -11.65
N ARG A 153 2.17 6.28 -12.17
CA ARG A 153 3.50 6.09 -11.59
C ARG A 153 4.06 7.42 -11.17
N GLY A 154 4.65 7.44 -9.99
CA GLY A 154 5.19 8.63 -9.35
C GLY A 154 4.13 9.55 -8.76
N TYR A 155 4.56 10.41 -7.88
CA TYR A 155 3.69 11.43 -7.25
C TYR A 155 3.63 12.76 -8.05
N GLY A 156 4.18 12.80 -9.26
CA GLY A 156 4.07 13.95 -10.14
C GLY A 156 4.86 15.20 -9.72
N GLY A 157 5.95 15.05 -8.97
CA GLY A 157 6.87 16.14 -8.63
C GLY A 157 6.36 17.12 -7.57
N LEU A 158 5.32 16.76 -6.83
CA LEU A 158 4.77 17.57 -5.73
C LEU A 158 5.34 17.22 -4.35
N GLY A 159 6.44 16.45 -4.31
CA GLY A 159 7.06 15.97 -3.07
C GLY A 159 6.46 14.66 -2.55
N ILE A 160 7.16 14.03 -1.59
CA ILE A 160 6.72 12.78 -0.96
C ILE A 160 5.35 13.03 -0.32
N GLY A 161 4.29 12.50 -0.93
CA GLY A 161 3.01 12.51 -0.25
C GLY A 161 1.75 12.60 -1.08
N HIS A 162 1.72 13.16 -2.29
CA HIS A 162 0.45 13.19 -3.02
C HIS A 162 0.59 13.15 -4.54
N PRO A 163 -0.15 12.24 -5.19
CA PRO A 163 -0.35 12.34 -6.62
C PRO A 163 -1.13 13.62 -6.93
N SER A 164 -0.83 14.23 -8.07
CA SER A 164 -1.64 15.32 -8.58
C SER A 164 -3.11 14.88 -8.71
N LEU A 165 -4.07 15.77 -8.61
CA LEU A 165 -5.49 15.47 -8.85
C LEU A 165 -5.79 15.07 -10.32
N GLU A 166 -4.78 15.13 -11.17
CA GLU A 166 -4.91 14.87 -12.61
C GLU A 166 -5.43 13.46 -12.96
N PRO A 167 -4.99 12.36 -12.30
CA PRO A 167 -5.55 11.03 -12.55
C PRO A 167 -7.06 10.96 -12.25
N TRP A 168 -7.52 11.59 -11.19
CA TRP A 168 -8.96 11.63 -10.86
C TRP A 168 -9.76 12.52 -11.81
N LYS A 169 -9.17 13.60 -12.30
CA LYS A 169 -9.78 14.42 -13.33
C LYS A 169 -10.00 13.62 -14.62
N GLN A 170 -8.98 12.91 -15.09
CA GLN A 170 -9.08 12.02 -16.25
C GLN A 170 -10.14 10.92 -16.05
N LEU A 171 -10.20 10.31 -14.86
CA LEU A 171 -11.24 9.33 -14.51
C LEU A 171 -12.65 9.91 -14.59
N ARG A 172 -12.87 11.12 -14.05
CA ARG A 172 -14.16 11.80 -14.08
C ARG A 172 -14.58 12.19 -15.49
N GLU A 173 -13.67 12.71 -16.27
CA GLU A 173 -13.90 13.04 -17.68
C GLU A 173 -14.31 11.80 -18.48
N PHE A 174 -13.57 10.69 -18.30
CA PHE A 174 -13.90 9.43 -18.95
C PHE A 174 -15.24 8.86 -18.48
N ALA A 175 -15.49 8.80 -17.18
CA ALA A 175 -16.73 8.27 -16.62
C ALA A 175 -17.94 9.06 -17.11
N THR A 176 -17.85 10.39 -17.12
CA THR A 176 -18.91 11.29 -17.63
C THR A 176 -19.15 11.08 -19.12
N ALA A 177 -18.09 11.04 -19.93
CA ALA A 177 -18.20 10.84 -21.38
C ALA A 177 -18.76 9.45 -21.74
N SER A 178 -18.51 8.45 -20.90
CA SER A 178 -18.99 7.07 -21.08
C SER A 178 -20.34 6.80 -20.42
N GLY A 179 -20.96 7.78 -19.76
CA GLY A 179 -22.22 7.62 -19.05
C GLY A 179 -22.13 6.67 -17.83
N ILE A 180 -20.93 6.52 -17.25
CA ILE A 180 -20.72 5.70 -16.05
C ILE A 180 -21.07 6.53 -14.81
N PRO A 181 -22.12 6.17 -14.05
CA PRO A 181 -22.46 6.84 -12.79
C PRO A 181 -21.31 6.67 -11.79
N HIS A 182 -20.99 7.73 -11.06
CA HIS A 182 -19.93 7.69 -10.03
C HIS A 182 -20.23 8.70 -8.93
N GLU A 183 -19.64 8.45 -7.75
CA GLU A 183 -19.71 9.41 -6.67
C GLU A 183 -18.87 10.65 -7.00
N SER A 184 -19.41 11.82 -6.75
CA SER A 184 -18.76 13.08 -7.09
C SER A 184 -18.01 13.71 -5.93
N ASP A 185 -18.32 13.29 -4.70
CA ASP A 185 -17.83 13.85 -3.43
C ASP A 185 -16.73 13.00 -2.77
N ARG A 186 -16.48 11.79 -3.28
CA ARG A 186 -15.41 10.90 -2.78
C ARG A 186 -14.48 10.46 -3.88
N LEU A 187 -13.18 10.51 -3.57
CA LEU A 187 -12.09 9.98 -4.40
C LEU A 187 -11.33 8.96 -3.58
N VAL A 188 -10.95 7.85 -4.21
CA VAL A 188 -10.15 6.81 -3.55
C VAL A 188 -8.74 6.80 -4.12
N GLY A 189 -7.75 6.80 -3.23
CA GLY A 189 -6.33 6.69 -3.56
C GLY A 189 -5.72 5.43 -2.95
N ILE A 190 -5.00 4.62 -3.72
CA ILE A 190 -4.38 3.39 -3.23
C ILE A 190 -2.90 3.43 -3.57
N THR A 191 -2.06 3.71 -2.58
CA THR A 191 -0.60 3.61 -2.72
C THR A 191 -0.19 2.15 -2.65
N ARG A 192 0.41 1.64 -3.73
CA ARG A 192 0.80 0.24 -3.87
C ARG A 192 2.18 -0.08 -3.33
N ASP A 193 3.00 0.92 -3.22
CA ASP A 193 4.39 0.79 -2.81
C ASP A 193 4.64 1.60 -1.54
N ASP A 194 5.64 1.18 -0.76
CA ASP A 194 6.08 1.96 0.39
C ASP A 194 6.94 3.15 -0.10
N PRO A 195 6.51 4.40 0.10
CA PRO A 195 7.22 5.58 -0.38
C PRO A 195 8.58 5.81 0.30
N TYR A 196 8.88 5.08 1.38
CA TYR A 196 10.19 5.10 2.03
C TYR A 196 11.16 4.05 1.47
N VAL A 197 10.69 3.19 0.57
CA VAL A 197 11.46 2.04 0.03
C VAL A 197 11.59 2.11 -1.48
N VAL A 198 10.62 2.71 -2.15
CA VAL A 198 10.55 2.82 -3.60
C VAL A 198 10.80 4.26 -4.00
N ASP A 199 11.64 4.46 -5.03
CA ASP A 199 11.91 5.79 -5.56
C ASP A 199 10.60 6.47 -5.99
N GLU A 200 10.48 7.75 -5.71
CA GLU A 200 9.24 8.53 -5.86
C GLU A 200 8.63 8.41 -7.27
N ASP A 201 9.45 8.44 -8.31
CA ASP A 201 9.05 8.33 -9.72
C ASP A 201 8.58 6.90 -10.10
N GLN A 202 8.87 5.91 -9.27
CA GLN A 202 8.51 4.50 -9.47
C GLN A 202 7.31 4.05 -8.64
N ILE A 203 6.87 4.85 -7.67
CA ILE A 203 5.72 4.52 -6.83
C ILE A 203 4.49 4.30 -7.70
N ARG A 204 3.82 3.15 -7.50
CA ARG A 204 2.54 2.85 -8.14
C ARG A 204 1.42 3.41 -7.29
N PHE A 205 0.58 4.19 -7.92
CA PHE A 205 -0.59 4.77 -7.31
C PHE A 205 -1.84 4.48 -8.16
N ASP A 206 -2.89 3.99 -7.55
CA ASP A 206 -4.18 3.77 -8.18
C ASP A 206 -5.15 4.90 -7.74
N ALA A 207 -5.45 5.82 -8.63
CA ALA A 207 -6.57 6.73 -8.47
C ALA A 207 -7.87 6.00 -8.83
N ALA A 208 -8.92 6.16 -8.04
CA ALA A 208 -10.17 5.45 -8.29
C ALA A 208 -11.42 6.32 -8.00
N LEU A 209 -12.50 6.03 -8.74
CA LEU A 209 -13.86 6.52 -8.48
C LEU A 209 -14.74 5.37 -8.01
N LEU A 210 -15.60 5.65 -7.06
CA LEU A 210 -16.65 4.73 -6.63
C LEU A 210 -17.78 4.72 -7.66
N ILE A 211 -18.12 3.54 -8.16
CA ILE A 211 -19.17 3.31 -9.17
C ILE A 211 -20.16 2.27 -8.67
N PRO A 212 -21.39 2.24 -9.17
CA PRO A 212 -22.44 1.36 -8.60
C PRO A 212 -22.31 -0.12 -8.95
N GLY A 213 -21.47 -0.49 -9.92
CA GLY A 213 -21.34 -1.88 -10.33
C GLY A 213 -20.24 -2.11 -11.37
N PRO A 214 -20.11 -3.36 -11.87
CA PRO A 214 -19.06 -3.72 -12.80
C PRO A 214 -19.19 -3.03 -14.16
N VAL A 215 -18.05 -2.65 -14.73
CA VAL A 215 -17.90 -2.08 -16.06
C VAL A 215 -16.71 -2.71 -16.77
N ASP A 216 -16.67 -2.64 -18.11
CA ASP A 216 -15.54 -3.08 -18.92
C ASP A 216 -14.91 -1.87 -19.65
N PRO A 217 -14.10 -1.06 -18.96
CA PRO A 217 -13.55 0.14 -19.53
C PRO A 217 -12.37 -0.17 -20.47
N PRO A 218 -12.15 0.64 -21.53
CA PRO A 218 -10.96 0.55 -22.34
C PRO A 218 -9.71 1.01 -21.57
N ARG A 219 -8.55 0.55 -22.00
CA ARG A 219 -7.28 1.03 -21.45
C ARG A 219 -7.11 2.53 -21.67
N PRO A 220 -6.48 3.25 -20.75
CA PRO A 220 -5.73 2.79 -19.58
C PRO A 220 -6.57 2.51 -18.33
N PHE A 221 -7.87 2.70 -18.39
CA PHE A 221 -8.78 2.48 -17.26
C PHE A 221 -8.98 0.99 -16.98
N THR A 222 -9.26 0.65 -15.72
CA THR A 222 -9.54 -0.71 -15.28
C THR A 222 -10.70 -0.70 -14.28
N TYR A 223 -11.43 -1.81 -14.23
CA TYR A 223 -12.42 -2.05 -13.19
C TYR A 223 -11.83 -2.95 -12.11
N ARG A 224 -12.15 -2.69 -10.85
CA ARG A 224 -11.79 -3.51 -9.70
C ARG A 224 -12.91 -3.56 -8.67
N THR A 225 -12.97 -4.67 -7.95
CA THR A 225 -13.76 -4.79 -6.73
C THR A 225 -12.83 -4.71 -5.52
N MET A 226 -13.20 -3.91 -4.53
CA MET A 226 -12.59 -3.92 -3.21
C MET A 226 -13.57 -4.59 -2.26
N PRO A 227 -13.21 -5.72 -1.62
CA PRO A 227 -14.15 -6.47 -0.79
C PRO A 227 -14.56 -5.68 0.45
N ALA A 228 -15.71 -6.02 1.02
CA ALA A 228 -16.12 -5.51 2.32
C ALA A 228 -15.08 -5.92 3.38
N GLN A 229 -14.61 -4.97 4.15
CA GLN A 229 -13.51 -5.19 5.08
C GLN A 229 -13.58 -4.30 6.32
N LEU A 230 -13.00 -4.79 7.41
CA LEU A 230 -12.79 -3.98 8.60
C LEU A 230 -11.50 -3.21 8.45
N CYS A 231 -11.54 -1.91 8.69
CA CYS A 231 -10.39 -1.03 8.64
C CYS A 231 -10.20 -0.31 9.96
N VAL A 232 -8.97 -0.04 10.33
CA VAL A 232 -8.66 1.08 11.19
C VAL A 232 -8.54 2.33 10.33
N VAL A 233 -9.13 3.41 10.79
CA VAL A 233 -9.25 4.67 10.06
C VAL A 233 -8.65 5.78 10.88
N HIS A 234 -7.93 6.65 10.22
CA HIS A 234 -7.34 7.84 10.83
C HIS A 234 -7.65 9.05 9.96
N ARG A 235 -8.20 10.10 10.55
CA ARG A 235 -8.41 11.36 9.86
C ARG A 235 -7.07 12.04 9.65
N HIS A 236 -6.69 12.28 8.40
CA HIS A 236 -5.45 12.95 8.07
C HIS A 236 -5.57 14.45 8.39
N THR A 237 -4.57 14.98 9.10
CA THR A 237 -4.43 16.41 9.38
C THR A 237 -3.11 16.90 8.79
N GLY A 238 -3.18 17.94 7.96
CA GLY A 238 -2.02 18.50 7.29
C GLY A 238 -2.13 18.49 5.77
N GLY A 239 -1.03 18.78 5.11
CA GLY A 239 -0.95 18.71 3.66
C GLY A 239 -0.80 17.27 3.17
N SER A 240 -1.17 17.07 1.95
CA SER A 240 -1.12 15.75 1.29
C SER A 240 0.26 15.09 1.32
N GLU A 241 1.32 15.89 1.35
CA GLU A 241 2.71 15.43 1.49
C GLU A 241 2.98 14.75 2.85
N GLN A 242 2.06 14.86 3.81
CA GLN A 242 2.18 14.29 5.13
C GLN A 242 1.35 13.01 5.35
N ILE A 243 0.64 12.54 4.33
CA ILE A 243 -0.25 11.36 4.46
C ILE A 243 0.50 10.10 4.93
N ALA A 244 1.76 9.95 4.56
CA ALA A 244 2.61 8.86 5.01
C ALA A 244 2.80 8.85 6.54
N LYS A 245 2.80 10.02 7.18
CA LYS A 245 2.87 10.14 8.65
C LYS A 245 1.60 9.59 9.31
N THR A 246 0.45 9.82 8.69
CA THR A 246 -0.84 9.30 9.16
C THR A 246 -0.88 7.77 9.10
N PHE A 247 -0.44 7.16 8.00
CA PHE A 247 -0.30 5.71 7.93
C PHE A 247 0.71 5.16 8.93
N ALA A 248 1.83 5.85 9.14
CA ALA A 248 2.81 5.48 10.14
C ALA A 248 2.23 5.54 11.56
N ALA A 249 1.42 6.55 11.88
CA ALA A 249 0.75 6.67 13.19
C ALA A 249 -0.15 5.46 13.48
N ILE A 250 -0.92 4.99 12.50
CA ILE A 250 -1.72 3.77 12.64
C ILE A 250 -0.80 2.57 12.95
N GLY A 251 0.22 2.35 12.15
CA GLY A 251 1.10 1.20 12.27
C GLY A 251 1.95 1.19 13.55
N VAL A 252 2.46 2.36 13.95
CA VAL A 252 3.39 2.46 15.08
C VAL A 252 2.67 2.59 16.41
N ARG A 253 1.59 3.34 16.50
CA ARG A 253 0.90 3.64 17.77
C ARG A 253 -0.26 2.71 18.06
N TRP A 254 -1.10 2.43 17.07
CA TRP A 254 -2.36 1.71 17.30
C TRP A 254 -2.24 0.20 17.13
N MET A 255 -1.64 -0.27 16.04
CA MET A 255 -1.56 -1.70 15.71
C MET A 255 -0.93 -2.59 16.79
N PRO A 256 0.19 -2.19 17.45
CA PRO A 256 0.85 -3.05 18.44
C PRO A 256 -0.01 -3.40 19.64
N SER A 257 -0.93 -2.49 20.03
CA SER A 257 -1.77 -2.64 21.23
C SER A 257 -3.13 -3.27 20.97
N ALA A 258 -3.55 -3.38 19.72
CA ALA A 258 -4.95 -3.65 19.38
C ALA A 258 -5.30 -5.14 19.18
N GLY A 259 -4.32 -6.07 19.17
CA GLY A 259 -4.60 -7.49 18.92
C GLY A 259 -5.04 -7.84 17.50
N TRP A 260 -4.88 -6.92 16.56
CA TRP A 260 -5.23 -7.08 15.16
C TRP A 260 -4.01 -7.36 14.29
N ARG A 261 -4.23 -7.90 13.09
CA ARG A 261 -3.23 -8.06 12.05
C ARG A 261 -3.63 -7.20 10.85
N LEU A 262 -2.61 -6.79 10.08
CA LEU A 262 -2.85 -6.20 8.78
C LEU A 262 -3.32 -7.27 7.81
N ARG A 263 -4.34 -6.94 7.05
CA ARG A 263 -4.69 -7.72 5.87
C ARG A 263 -3.66 -7.52 4.76
N CYS A 264 -3.72 -8.43 3.81
CA CYS A 264 -2.85 -8.42 2.63
C CYS A 264 -3.15 -7.30 1.64
N GLU A 265 -4.30 -6.67 1.76
CA GLU A 265 -4.71 -5.55 0.92
C GLU A 265 -3.90 -4.29 1.22
N SER A 266 -3.65 -3.51 0.19
CA SER A 266 -2.96 -2.22 0.34
C SER A 266 -3.80 -1.26 1.18
N PRO A 267 -3.18 -0.47 2.05
CA PRO A 267 -3.81 0.70 2.64
C PRO A 267 -4.30 1.66 1.56
N PHE A 268 -5.34 2.40 1.87
CA PHE A 268 -5.94 3.34 0.91
C PHE A 268 -6.41 4.62 1.59
N GLU A 269 -6.64 5.62 0.79
CA GLU A 269 -7.10 6.95 1.19
C GLU A 269 -8.49 7.19 0.61
N VAL A 270 -9.34 7.84 1.39
CA VAL A 270 -10.61 8.39 0.91
C VAL A 270 -10.56 9.90 1.09
N HIS A 271 -10.59 10.60 -0.03
CA HIS A 271 -10.63 12.05 -0.06
C HIS A 271 -12.06 12.52 -0.25
N HIS A 272 -12.54 13.33 0.67
CA HIS A 272 -13.80 14.04 0.53
C HIS A 272 -13.59 15.34 -0.22
N VAL A 273 -14.41 15.59 -1.20
CA VAL A 273 -14.26 16.73 -2.11
C VAL A 273 -15.48 17.64 -1.99
N ASP A 274 -15.23 18.89 -1.63
CA ASP A 274 -16.26 19.93 -1.75
C ASP A 274 -16.32 20.41 -3.19
N GLN A 275 -17.50 20.38 -3.75
CA GLN A 275 -17.79 21.08 -5.00
C GLN A 275 -17.88 22.57 -4.67
N ALA A 276 -16.75 23.25 -4.71
CA ALA A 276 -16.73 24.69 -4.48
C ALA A 276 -17.58 25.41 -5.52
N VAL A 277 -18.27 26.45 -5.11
CA VAL A 277 -19.08 27.36 -5.90
C VAL A 277 -18.31 27.98 -7.11
N THR A 278 -17.00 27.83 -7.14
CA THR A 278 -16.09 28.36 -8.18
C THR A 278 -15.63 27.32 -9.22
N GLY A 279 -16.16 26.08 -9.21
CA GLY A 279 -15.87 25.07 -10.24
C GLY A 279 -14.55 24.31 -10.09
N ALA A 280 -13.68 24.63 -9.13
CA ALA A 280 -12.48 23.85 -8.81
C ALA A 280 -12.76 22.91 -7.65
N ALA A 281 -12.69 21.60 -7.89
CA ALA A 281 -12.81 20.59 -6.83
C ALA A 281 -11.65 20.75 -5.82
N ARG A 282 -11.98 20.85 -4.53
CA ARG A 282 -11.01 20.97 -3.45
C ARG A 282 -11.22 19.79 -2.48
N ILE A 283 -10.14 19.10 -2.12
CA ILE A 283 -10.17 18.12 -1.04
C ILE A 283 -10.41 18.87 0.26
N SER A 284 -11.51 18.53 0.94
CA SER A 284 -11.91 19.13 2.22
C SER A 284 -11.47 18.29 3.41
N ASP A 285 -11.40 16.97 3.22
CA ASP A 285 -11.00 16.01 4.25
C ASP A 285 -10.37 14.76 3.62
N THR A 286 -9.49 14.10 4.34
CA THR A 286 -8.84 12.86 3.90
C THR A 286 -8.79 11.87 5.06
N HIS A 287 -9.27 10.65 4.82
CA HIS A 287 -9.18 9.56 5.75
C HIS A 287 -8.24 8.46 5.22
N ALA A 288 -7.30 8.03 6.06
CA ALA A 288 -6.41 6.91 5.79
C ALA A 288 -7.01 5.62 6.36
N TYR A 289 -7.17 4.63 5.51
CA TYR A 289 -7.75 3.32 5.84
C TYR A 289 -6.68 2.23 5.79
N VAL A 290 -6.57 1.45 6.84
CA VAL A 290 -5.69 0.27 6.88
C VAL A 290 -6.54 -0.97 7.15
N PRO A 291 -6.66 -1.89 6.16
CA PRO A 291 -7.43 -3.12 6.30
C PRO A 291 -6.90 -4.04 7.40
N LEU A 292 -7.81 -4.62 8.17
CA LEU A 292 -7.52 -5.45 9.33
C LEU A 292 -8.10 -6.86 9.19
N GLU A 293 -7.42 -7.81 9.83
CA GLU A 293 -7.97 -9.13 10.15
C GLU A 293 -7.79 -9.43 11.64
N HIS A 294 -8.69 -10.22 12.19
CA HIS A 294 -8.59 -10.63 13.59
C HIS A 294 -7.45 -11.65 13.74
N ARG A 295 -6.59 -11.50 14.72
CA ARG A 295 -5.67 -12.57 15.11
C ARG A 295 -6.49 -13.79 15.49
N GLN A 296 -6.50 -14.82 14.65
CA GLN A 296 -6.94 -16.13 15.11
C GLN A 296 -5.91 -16.59 16.16
N HIS A 297 -6.35 -16.75 17.40
CA HIS A 297 -5.59 -17.54 18.37
C HIS A 297 -5.52 -18.95 17.80
N THR A 298 -4.40 -19.30 17.19
CA THR A 298 -4.03 -20.70 17.07
C THR A 298 -3.76 -21.18 18.49
N HIS A 299 -4.80 -21.66 19.16
CA HIS A 299 -4.59 -22.57 20.29
C HIS A 299 -3.84 -23.77 19.70
N PRO A 300 -2.68 -24.14 20.22
CA PRO A 300 -2.22 -25.48 20.07
C PRO A 300 -3.21 -26.33 20.87
N GLU A 301 -4.19 -26.94 20.16
CA GLU A 301 -4.98 -28.00 20.77
C GLU A 301 -4.02 -29.12 21.18
N GLY A 302 -4.04 -29.37 22.45
CA GLY A 302 -3.65 -30.54 23.19
C GLY A 302 -2.78 -31.60 22.52
N ALA A 303 -1.59 -31.75 23.05
CA ALA A 303 -1.00 -33.06 23.16
C ALA A 303 -1.59 -33.74 24.42
N PRO A 304 -2.03 -35.02 24.32
CA PRO A 304 -2.46 -35.82 25.45
C PRO A 304 -1.33 -36.13 26.43
#